data_939f606f72bf469ef3e41144399869b9
#
_entry.id   939f606f72bf469ef3e41144399869b9
#
_cell.length_a   1.000
_cell.length_b   1.000
_cell.length_c   1.000
_cell.angle_alpha   90.00
_cell.angle_beta   90.00
_cell.angle_gamma   90.00
#
_symmetry.space_group_name_H-M   'P 1'
#
loop_
_entity.id
_entity.type
_entity.pdbx_description
1 polymer ?
#
loop_
_entity_poly.entity_id
_entity_poly.type
_entity_poly.pdbx_seq_one_letter_code
_entity_poly.pdbx_strand_id
1 'polypeptide(L)'
;LDDRIYVFTPQATLIDLPAGGTPVDFAYTLHTDLGHRCRGARVDGAMVPLNTPLRHGQTVEIVAAKDGGPSMDWLNADLGYLQSPRARAKVRAWFNAQAQDATIARGRELVEKLLQREGRTAVKLEHLAEQLGFKSADALFEVVGKDEYSLRNIENLLRPAAPPASDEPAPLLKRPRSEGSGGGVLVVGMGSLMTALARCC
;
A
#
# COMPACT_ATOMS: atom_id res chain seq x y z
N LEU A 1 4.85 24.72 -35.76
CA LEU A 1 3.40 24.86 -35.71
C LEU A 1 2.93 24.62 -34.31
N ASP A 2 2.79 25.72 -33.61
CA ASP A 2 2.33 25.65 -32.21
C ASP A 2 0.80 25.60 -32.23
N ASP A 3 0.28 24.37 -32.11
CA ASP A 3 -1.15 24.14 -31.92
C ASP A 3 -1.54 24.51 -30.48
N ARG A 4 -1.40 25.81 -30.19
CA ARG A 4 -1.73 26.36 -28.88
C ARG A 4 -2.80 27.41 -29.00
N ILE A 5 -3.64 27.49 -27.97
CA ILE A 5 -4.67 28.51 -27.85
C ILE A 5 -4.36 29.40 -26.65
N TYR A 6 -4.81 30.63 -26.72
CA TYR A 6 -4.68 31.60 -25.64
C TYR A 6 -6.05 31.99 -25.15
N VAL A 7 -6.33 31.78 -23.88
CA VAL A 7 -7.58 32.11 -23.24
C VAL A 7 -7.33 33.07 -22.07
N PHE A 8 -8.35 33.75 -21.64
CA PHE A 8 -8.24 34.75 -20.58
C PHE A 8 -8.91 34.28 -19.29
N THR A 9 -8.34 34.68 -18.16
CA THR A 9 -9.01 34.64 -16.87
C THR A 9 -10.01 35.80 -16.75
N PRO A 10 -10.94 35.77 -15.78
CA PRO A 10 -11.81 36.92 -15.50
C PRO A 10 -11.04 38.20 -15.16
N GLN A 11 -9.80 38.09 -14.70
CA GLN A 11 -8.89 39.18 -14.42
C GLN A 11 -8.08 39.62 -15.65
N ALA A 12 -8.46 39.15 -16.85
CA ALA A 12 -7.78 39.43 -18.11
C ALA A 12 -6.32 38.93 -18.18
N THR A 13 -5.96 37.92 -17.41
CA THR A 13 -4.67 37.25 -17.50
C THR A 13 -4.68 36.24 -18.65
N LEU A 14 -3.67 36.31 -19.50
CA LEU A 14 -3.51 35.38 -20.62
C LEU A 14 -2.99 34.01 -20.15
N ILE A 15 -3.69 32.96 -20.56
CA ILE A 15 -3.31 31.58 -20.27
C ILE A 15 -3.13 30.82 -21.58
N ASP A 16 -2.02 30.11 -21.67
CA ASP A 16 -1.61 29.33 -22.81
C ASP A 16 -2.00 27.85 -22.60
N LEU A 17 -2.76 27.28 -23.56
CA LEU A 17 -3.23 25.90 -23.53
C LEU A 17 -2.92 25.19 -24.84
N PRO A 18 -2.78 23.87 -24.86
CA PRO A 18 -2.75 23.12 -26.11
C PRO A 18 -4.08 23.25 -26.86
N ALA A 19 -4.03 23.14 -28.16
CA ALA A 19 -5.23 23.14 -28.99
C ALA A 19 -6.20 22.04 -28.57
N GLY A 20 -7.48 22.36 -28.49
CA GLY A 20 -8.50 21.47 -27.95
C GLY A 20 -8.53 21.41 -26.42
N GLY A 21 -7.72 22.21 -25.73
CA GLY A 21 -7.71 22.31 -24.28
C GLY A 21 -9.10 22.59 -23.71
N THR A 22 -9.38 22.04 -22.55
CA THR A 22 -10.68 22.11 -21.88
C THR A 22 -10.63 23.05 -20.66
N PRO A 23 -11.76 23.39 -20.06
CA PRO A 23 -11.79 24.11 -18.80
C PRO A 23 -11.00 23.40 -17.67
N VAL A 24 -10.95 22.07 -17.68
CA VAL A 24 -10.16 21.30 -16.70
C VAL A 24 -8.66 21.54 -16.91
N ASP A 25 -8.19 21.49 -18.15
CA ASP A 25 -6.81 21.85 -18.51
C ASP A 25 -6.45 23.27 -18.06
N PHE A 26 -7.36 24.21 -18.29
CA PHE A 26 -7.23 25.59 -17.86
C PHE A 26 -7.10 25.70 -16.34
N ALA A 27 -7.94 25.00 -15.58
CA ALA A 27 -7.88 24.99 -14.11
C ALA A 27 -6.55 24.46 -13.59
N TYR A 28 -6.03 23.39 -14.15
CA TYR A 28 -4.73 22.84 -13.79
C TYR A 28 -3.55 23.74 -14.18
N THR A 29 -3.70 24.51 -15.24
CA THR A 29 -2.68 25.49 -15.64
C THR A 29 -2.60 26.64 -14.66
N LEU A 30 -3.75 27.07 -14.12
CA LEU A 30 -3.80 28.11 -13.10
C LEU A 30 -3.22 27.64 -11.78
N HIS A 31 -3.76 26.56 -11.23
CA HIS A 31 -3.33 25.97 -9.97
C HIS A 31 -3.76 24.51 -9.88
N THR A 32 -2.90 23.67 -9.34
CA THR A 32 -3.18 22.23 -9.20
C THR A 32 -4.41 21.97 -8.33
N ASP A 33 -4.54 22.65 -7.19
CA ASP A 33 -5.69 22.50 -6.29
C ASP A 33 -7.00 22.97 -6.94
N LEU A 34 -6.94 24.02 -7.71
CA LEU A 34 -8.10 24.50 -8.46
C LEU A 34 -8.56 23.45 -9.48
N GLY A 35 -7.61 22.81 -10.16
CA GLY A 35 -7.88 21.70 -11.07
C GLY A 35 -8.56 20.52 -10.37
N HIS A 36 -8.05 20.11 -9.21
CA HIS A 36 -8.63 19.01 -8.43
C HIS A 36 -10.05 19.31 -7.95
N ARG A 37 -10.35 20.55 -7.63
CA ARG A 37 -11.66 20.97 -7.12
C ARG A 37 -12.61 21.47 -8.20
N CYS A 38 -12.18 21.51 -9.46
CA CYS A 38 -12.97 21.97 -10.58
C CYS A 38 -14.26 21.14 -10.72
N ARG A 39 -15.41 21.80 -10.71
CA ARG A 39 -16.72 21.16 -10.85
C ARG A 39 -17.54 21.72 -12.00
N GLY A 40 -17.21 22.91 -12.43
CA GLY A 40 -17.88 23.58 -13.53
C GLY A 40 -17.00 24.67 -14.11
N ALA A 41 -17.42 25.19 -15.23
CA ALA A 41 -16.74 26.30 -15.89
C ALA A 41 -17.74 27.19 -16.62
N ARG A 42 -17.42 28.47 -16.67
CA ARG A 42 -18.12 29.45 -17.51
C ARG A 42 -17.17 29.94 -18.57
N VAL A 43 -17.64 29.92 -19.79
CA VAL A 43 -16.92 30.49 -20.94
C VAL A 43 -17.72 31.66 -21.48
N ASP A 44 -17.11 32.84 -21.49
CA ASP A 44 -17.76 34.10 -21.88
C ASP A 44 -19.09 34.35 -21.12
N GLY A 45 -19.13 33.93 -19.85
CA GLY A 45 -20.28 34.07 -18.96
C GLY A 45 -21.32 32.94 -19.03
N ALA A 46 -21.16 31.97 -19.91
CA ALA A 46 -22.07 30.84 -20.06
C ALA A 46 -21.49 29.58 -19.46
N MET A 47 -22.28 28.82 -18.68
CA MET A 47 -21.90 27.51 -18.16
C MET A 47 -21.69 26.51 -19.29
N VAL A 48 -20.57 25.81 -19.27
CA VAL A 48 -20.24 24.80 -20.27
C VAL A 48 -19.78 23.51 -19.57
N PRO A 49 -19.95 22.36 -20.23
CA PRO A 49 -19.36 21.11 -19.74
C PRO A 49 -17.84 21.20 -19.64
N LEU A 50 -17.26 20.46 -18.68
CA LEU A 50 -15.82 20.45 -18.43
C LEU A 50 -15.00 19.83 -19.58
N ASN A 51 -15.62 19.09 -20.47
CA ASN A 51 -14.98 18.50 -21.65
C ASN A 51 -15.18 19.32 -22.93
N THR A 52 -15.65 20.58 -22.82
CA THR A 52 -15.83 21.47 -23.95
C THR A 52 -14.47 21.98 -24.44
N PRO A 53 -14.11 21.79 -25.71
CA PRO A 53 -12.88 22.39 -26.23
C PRO A 53 -12.95 23.93 -26.22
N LEU A 54 -11.94 24.55 -25.64
CA LEU A 54 -11.82 26.00 -25.60
C LEU A 54 -11.30 26.55 -26.92
N ARG A 55 -11.63 27.79 -27.21
CA ARG A 55 -11.19 28.50 -28.40
C ARG A 55 -10.33 29.69 -28.01
N HIS A 56 -9.48 30.08 -28.93
CA HIS A 56 -8.63 31.24 -28.80
C HIS A 56 -9.43 32.51 -28.50
N GLY A 57 -9.00 33.25 -27.49
CA GLY A 57 -9.61 34.53 -27.12
C GLY A 57 -10.82 34.45 -26.18
N GLN A 58 -11.23 33.25 -25.78
CA GLN A 58 -12.33 33.10 -24.82
C GLN A 58 -11.89 33.44 -23.38
N THR A 59 -12.85 33.95 -22.59
CA THR A 59 -12.66 34.16 -21.15
C THR A 59 -13.25 32.99 -20.39
N VAL A 60 -12.43 32.35 -19.54
CA VAL A 60 -12.80 31.14 -18.80
C VAL A 60 -12.78 31.43 -17.32
N GLU A 61 -13.89 31.12 -16.65
CA GLU A 61 -14.03 31.17 -15.20
C GLU A 61 -14.25 29.74 -14.67
N ILE A 62 -13.49 29.34 -13.68
CA ILE A 62 -13.59 28.00 -13.07
C ILE A 62 -14.47 28.08 -11.83
N VAL A 63 -15.44 27.18 -11.76
CA VAL A 63 -16.28 26.97 -10.58
C VAL A 63 -15.70 25.80 -9.82
N ALA A 64 -15.08 26.08 -8.68
CA ALA A 64 -14.46 25.07 -7.82
C ALA A 64 -15.37 24.72 -6.64
N ALA A 65 -15.39 23.45 -6.27
CA ALA A 65 -16.00 23.00 -5.02
C ALA A 65 -15.08 23.33 -3.83
N LYS A 66 -15.68 23.43 -2.66
CA LYS A 66 -14.92 23.63 -1.43
C LYS A 66 -14.03 22.45 -1.11
N ASP A 67 -14.54 21.25 -1.31
CA ASP A 67 -13.88 19.97 -1.05
C ASP A 67 -14.04 19.03 -2.22
N GLY A 68 -13.15 18.06 -2.33
CA GLY A 68 -13.22 17.02 -3.34
C GLY A 68 -11.93 16.89 -4.15
N GLY A 69 -11.94 15.95 -5.06
CA GLY A 69 -10.81 15.62 -5.93
C GLY A 69 -11.23 15.40 -7.37
N PRO A 70 -10.28 15.12 -8.25
CA PRO A 70 -10.56 14.86 -9.66
C PRO A 70 -11.39 13.60 -9.86
N SER A 71 -12.06 13.51 -11.00
CA SER A 71 -12.79 12.32 -11.43
C SER A 71 -11.87 11.39 -12.22
N MET A 72 -12.06 10.07 -12.05
CA MET A 72 -11.41 9.06 -12.89
C MET A 72 -11.75 9.22 -14.36
N ASP A 73 -12.93 9.71 -14.67
CA ASP A 73 -13.39 9.97 -16.05
C ASP A 73 -12.48 10.96 -16.78
N TRP A 74 -11.83 11.85 -16.06
CA TRP A 74 -10.90 12.79 -16.66
C TRP A 74 -9.66 12.14 -17.28
N LEU A 75 -9.29 10.95 -16.83
CA LEU A 75 -8.20 10.17 -17.41
C LEU A 75 -8.62 9.37 -18.65
N ASN A 76 -9.93 9.26 -18.89
CA ASN A 76 -10.44 8.60 -20.08
C ASN A 76 -10.31 9.52 -21.30
N ALA A 77 -9.43 9.14 -22.22
CA ALA A 77 -9.18 9.91 -23.44
C ALA A 77 -10.42 10.04 -24.34
N ASP A 78 -11.33 9.07 -24.30
CA ASP A 78 -12.54 9.08 -25.11
C ASP A 78 -13.54 10.17 -24.67
N LEU A 79 -13.50 10.54 -23.41
CA LEU A 79 -14.36 11.58 -22.86
C LEU A 79 -13.84 13.00 -23.10
N GLY A 80 -12.57 13.15 -23.41
CA GLY A 80 -11.97 14.42 -23.82
C GLY A 80 -11.86 15.49 -22.74
N TYR A 81 -11.80 15.11 -21.46
CA TYR A 81 -11.67 16.07 -20.36
C TYR A 81 -10.29 16.71 -20.25
N LEU A 82 -9.25 15.98 -20.58
CA LEU A 82 -7.86 16.44 -20.47
C LEU A 82 -7.13 16.28 -21.81
N GLN A 83 -6.56 17.35 -22.30
CA GLN A 83 -5.69 17.36 -23.48
C GLN A 83 -4.23 17.57 -23.10
N SER A 84 -3.97 18.26 -21.99
CA SER A 84 -2.62 18.53 -21.50
C SER A 84 -2.01 17.30 -20.85
N PRO A 85 -0.83 16.83 -21.29
CA PRO A 85 -0.11 15.76 -20.61
C PRO A 85 0.24 16.09 -19.15
N ARG A 86 0.51 17.36 -18.86
CA ARG A 86 0.79 17.85 -17.50
C ARG A 86 -0.42 17.68 -16.58
N ALA A 87 -1.62 18.07 -17.06
CA ALA A 87 -2.85 17.91 -16.30
C ALA A 87 -3.16 16.43 -16.03
N ARG A 88 -2.98 15.56 -17.02
CA ARG A 88 -3.12 14.11 -16.84
C ARG A 88 -2.16 13.57 -15.79
N ALA A 89 -0.91 13.99 -15.83
CA ALA A 89 0.10 13.57 -14.84
C ALA A 89 -0.30 14.00 -13.42
N LYS A 90 -0.83 15.21 -13.25
CA LYS A 90 -1.30 15.72 -11.97
C LYS A 90 -2.50 14.93 -11.42
N VAL A 91 -3.45 14.59 -12.29
CA VAL A 91 -4.60 13.73 -11.90
C VAL A 91 -4.15 12.33 -11.51
N ARG A 92 -3.26 11.71 -12.28
CA ARG A 92 -2.68 10.40 -11.95
C ARG A 92 -1.94 10.44 -10.61
N ALA A 93 -1.14 11.48 -10.40
CA ALA A 93 -0.41 11.64 -9.13
C ALA A 93 -1.36 11.76 -7.94
N TRP A 94 -2.46 12.48 -8.10
CA TRP A 94 -3.49 12.57 -7.05
C TRP A 94 -4.09 11.21 -6.70
N PHE A 95 -4.51 10.42 -7.72
CA PHE A 95 -5.05 9.08 -7.49
C PHE A 95 -4.02 8.12 -6.90
N ASN A 96 -2.78 8.19 -7.35
CA ASN A 96 -1.69 7.38 -6.79
C ASN A 96 -1.44 7.72 -5.32
N ALA A 97 -1.45 8.99 -4.94
CA ALA A 97 -1.32 9.43 -3.57
C ALA A 97 -2.48 8.92 -2.70
N GLN A 98 -3.72 9.01 -3.20
CA GLN A 98 -4.90 8.48 -2.50
C GLN A 98 -4.82 6.96 -2.31
N ALA A 99 -4.39 6.23 -3.33
CA ALA A 99 -4.19 4.79 -3.25
C ALA A 99 -3.09 4.42 -2.27
N GLN A 100 -2.01 5.19 -2.23
CA GLN A 100 -0.92 5.01 -1.28
C GLN A 100 -1.40 5.26 0.16
N ASP A 101 -2.12 6.34 0.41
CA ASP A 101 -2.68 6.64 1.72
C ASP A 101 -3.63 5.53 2.21
N ALA A 102 -4.48 5.03 1.33
CA ALA A 102 -5.37 3.91 1.63
C ALA A 102 -4.58 2.63 1.94
N THR A 103 -3.50 2.38 1.22
CA THR A 103 -2.62 1.23 1.44
C THR A 103 -1.89 1.34 2.78
N ILE A 104 -1.37 2.51 3.11
CA ILE A 104 -0.72 2.79 4.41
C ILE A 104 -1.72 2.61 5.55
N ALA A 105 -2.94 3.13 5.42
CA ALA A 105 -3.99 2.98 6.42
C ALA A 105 -4.36 1.50 6.66
N ARG A 106 -4.48 0.72 5.60
CA ARG A 106 -4.71 -0.72 5.68
C ARG A 106 -3.56 -1.44 6.40
N GLY A 107 -2.33 -1.13 6.03
CA GLY A 107 -1.14 -1.71 6.65
C GLY A 107 -1.05 -1.38 8.13
N ARG A 108 -1.33 -0.13 8.49
CA ARG A 108 -1.39 0.31 9.88
C ARG A 108 -2.42 -0.48 10.69
N GLU A 109 -3.62 -0.62 10.16
CA GLU A 109 -4.70 -1.40 10.80
C GLU A 109 -4.28 -2.85 11.05
N LEU A 110 -3.67 -3.49 10.06
CA LEU A 110 -3.19 -4.87 10.17
C LEU A 110 -2.10 -5.01 11.26
N VAL A 111 -1.16 -4.07 11.31
CA VAL A 111 -0.09 -4.06 12.32
C VAL A 111 -0.67 -3.80 13.71
N GLU A 112 -1.57 -2.84 13.86
CA GLU A 112 -2.22 -2.54 15.15
C GLU A 112 -3.03 -3.72 15.67
N LYS A 113 -3.79 -4.40 14.80
CA LYS A 113 -4.51 -5.63 15.16
C LYS A 113 -3.57 -6.74 15.62
N LEU A 114 -2.44 -6.88 14.95
CA LEU A 114 -1.42 -7.86 15.35
C LEU A 114 -0.85 -7.53 16.74
N LEU A 115 -0.50 -6.27 17.00
CA LEU A 115 0.00 -5.83 18.30
C LEU A 115 -1.02 -6.07 19.41
N GLN A 116 -2.29 -5.83 19.15
CA GLN A 116 -3.37 -6.11 20.11
C GLN A 116 -3.49 -7.61 20.39
N ARG A 117 -3.43 -8.43 19.35
CA ARG A 117 -3.50 -9.89 19.49
C ARG A 117 -2.33 -10.46 20.31
N GLU A 118 -1.13 -9.91 20.11
CA GLU A 118 0.07 -10.32 20.82
C GLU A 118 0.23 -9.64 22.20
N GLY A 119 -0.70 -8.77 22.56
CA GLY A 119 -0.66 -8.04 23.83
C GLY A 119 0.46 -7.01 23.95
N ARG A 120 0.97 -6.52 22.82
CA ARG A 120 2.10 -5.59 22.73
C ARG A 120 1.68 -4.16 22.33
N THR A 121 0.58 -3.69 22.88
CA THR A 121 0.02 -2.36 22.54
C THR A 121 0.92 -1.19 22.97
N ALA A 122 1.87 -1.40 23.85
CA ALA A 122 2.81 -0.37 24.28
C ALA A 122 3.98 -0.14 23.33
N VAL A 123 4.13 -0.98 22.29
CA VAL A 123 5.22 -0.84 21.33
C VAL A 123 4.95 0.35 20.40
N LYS A 124 5.92 1.24 20.30
CA LYS A 124 5.86 2.35 19.34
C LYS A 124 6.05 1.83 17.91
N LEU A 125 5.14 2.23 17.02
CA LEU A 125 5.15 1.78 15.64
C LEU A 125 6.42 2.21 14.88
N GLU A 126 6.93 3.42 15.16
CA GLU A 126 8.18 3.90 14.59
C GLU A 126 9.38 3.05 15.01
N HIS A 127 9.45 2.70 16.28
CA HIS A 127 10.52 1.84 16.79
C HIS A 127 10.45 0.42 16.18
N LEU A 128 9.24 -0.11 16.03
CA LEU A 128 9.03 -1.40 15.37
C LEU A 128 9.52 -1.36 13.92
N ALA A 129 9.20 -0.28 13.19
CA ALA A 129 9.65 -0.09 11.81
C ALA A 129 11.17 -0.02 11.70
N GLU A 130 11.83 0.71 12.60
CA GLU A 130 13.29 0.79 12.68
C GLU A 130 13.93 -0.58 12.95
N GLN A 131 13.39 -1.34 13.86
CA GLN A 131 13.89 -2.70 14.17
C GLN A 131 13.77 -3.64 12.97
N LEU A 132 12.78 -3.44 12.12
CA LEU A 132 12.55 -4.21 10.91
C LEU A 132 13.36 -3.69 9.69
N GLY A 133 14.08 -2.58 9.86
CA GLY A 133 14.92 -2.00 8.81
C GLY A 133 14.21 -1.01 7.89
N PHE A 134 13.06 -0.50 8.27
CA PHE A 134 12.33 0.53 7.53
C PHE A 134 12.69 1.93 7.99
N LYS A 135 12.61 2.89 7.09
CA LYS A 135 12.93 4.29 7.38
C LYS A 135 11.91 4.99 8.27
N SER A 136 10.65 4.54 8.20
CA SER A 136 9.54 5.11 8.95
C SER A 136 8.44 4.07 9.14
N ALA A 137 7.51 4.35 10.06
CA ALA A 137 6.32 3.53 10.25
C ALA A 137 5.46 3.45 8.97
N ASP A 138 5.34 4.56 8.24
CA ASP A 138 4.57 4.61 7.00
C ASP A 138 5.15 3.68 5.92
N ALA A 139 6.47 3.59 5.81
CA ALA A 139 7.13 2.65 4.90
C ALA A 139 6.80 1.20 5.23
N LEU A 140 6.77 0.85 6.52
CA LEU A 140 6.34 -0.47 6.98
C LEU A 140 4.88 -0.73 6.62
N PHE A 141 3.99 0.22 6.89
CA PHE A 141 2.55 0.08 6.62
C PHE A 141 2.27 -0.06 5.13
N GLU A 142 3.00 0.65 4.29
CA GLU A 142 2.85 0.55 2.84
C GLU A 142 3.13 -0.88 2.34
N VAL A 143 4.24 -1.47 2.72
CA VAL A 143 4.59 -2.84 2.30
C VAL A 143 3.69 -3.89 2.91
N VAL A 144 3.22 -3.70 4.13
CA VAL A 144 2.21 -4.58 4.76
C VAL A 144 0.86 -4.45 4.06
N GLY A 145 0.44 -3.24 3.74
CA GLY A 145 -0.82 -3.00 3.04
C GLY A 145 -0.85 -3.55 1.62
N LYS A 146 0.31 -3.64 0.96
CA LYS A 146 0.48 -4.26 -0.36
C LYS A 146 0.62 -5.78 -0.32
N ASP A 147 0.62 -6.38 0.86
CA ASP A 147 0.90 -7.79 1.08
C ASP A 147 2.31 -8.24 0.60
N GLU A 148 3.23 -7.28 0.47
CA GLU A 148 4.63 -7.54 0.12
C GLU A 148 5.49 -7.96 1.32
N TYR A 149 5.02 -7.69 2.52
CA TYR A 149 5.70 -8.00 3.78
C TYR A 149 4.82 -8.85 4.68
N SER A 150 5.35 -9.99 5.12
CA SER A 150 4.60 -10.92 5.95
C SER A 150 4.47 -10.43 7.39
N LEU A 151 3.26 -10.48 7.95
CA LEU A 151 3.02 -10.22 9.37
C LEU A 151 3.76 -11.20 10.29
N ARG A 152 4.12 -12.38 9.81
CA ARG A 152 4.91 -13.36 10.56
C ARG A 152 6.27 -12.82 10.98
N ASN A 153 6.88 -11.98 10.15
CA ASN A 153 8.16 -11.35 10.49
C ASN A 153 8.01 -10.44 11.71
N ILE A 154 6.89 -9.74 11.80
CA ILE A 154 6.56 -8.88 12.93
C ILE A 154 6.24 -9.74 14.16
N GLU A 155 5.49 -10.81 14.00
CA GLU A 155 5.19 -11.77 15.08
C GLU A 155 6.47 -12.36 15.67
N ASN A 156 7.39 -12.78 14.81
CA ASN A 156 8.67 -13.35 15.24
C ASN A 156 9.53 -12.35 16.02
N LEU A 157 9.47 -11.07 15.64
CA LEU A 157 10.16 -10.01 16.36
C LEU A 157 9.54 -9.76 17.75
N LEU A 158 8.20 -9.82 17.84
CA LEU A 158 7.46 -9.58 19.08
C LEU A 158 7.48 -10.73 20.05
N ARG A 159 7.61 -11.97 19.56
CA ARG A 159 7.78 -13.14 20.41
C ARG A 159 9.21 -13.12 20.95
N PRO A 160 9.40 -13.19 22.29
CA PRO A 160 10.72 -13.47 22.79
C PRO A 160 11.19 -14.76 22.13
N ALA A 161 12.40 -14.76 21.59
CA ALA A 161 13.00 -15.97 21.04
C ALA A 161 12.79 -17.08 22.07
N ALA A 162 12.04 -18.12 21.68
CA ALA A 162 12.05 -19.34 22.47
C ALA A 162 13.55 -19.67 22.64
N PRO A 163 14.03 -19.90 23.88
CA PRO A 163 15.42 -20.29 24.03
C PRO A 163 15.66 -21.43 23.07
N PRO A 164 16.77 -21.44 22.34
CA PRO A 164 17.06 -22.52 21.44
C PRO A 164 16.82 -23.78 22.27
N ALA A 165 15.96 -24.65 21.75
CA ALA A 165 15.78 -25.96 22.39
C ALA A 165 17.18 -26.43 22.66
N SER A 166 17.57 -26.41 23.93
CA SER A 166 18.86 -26.93 24.32
C SER A 166 18.85 -28.36 23.81
N ASP A 167 19.62 -28.61 22.78
CA ASP A 167 20.09 -29.98 22.51
C ASP A 167 20.96 -30.41 23.68
N GLU A 168 20.39 -30.38 24.87
CA GLU A 168 20.88 -31.21 25.91
C GLU A 168 20.42 -32.61 25.54
N PRO A 169 21.33 -33.47 25.14
CA PRO A 169 20.99 -34.88 25.00
C PRO A 169 20.38 -35.26 26.32
N ALA A 170 19.15 -35.72 26.32
CA ALA A 170 18.48 -36.23 27.49
C ALA A 170 19.50 -37.09 28.24
N PRO A 171 19.72 -36.85 29.54
CA PRO A 171 20.69 -37.67 30.27
C PRO A 171 20.30 -39.12 30.03
N LEU A 172 21.19 -39.84 29.38
CA LEU A 172 21.04 -41.26 29.21
C LEU A 172 20.85 -41.79 30.64
N LEU A 173 19.62 -42.11 30.98
CA LEU A 173 19.33 -42.88 32.18
C LEU A 173 20.21 -44.11 32.08
N LYS A 174 21.30 -44.09 32.82
CA LYS A 174 22.11 -45.29 33.03
C LYS A 174 21.15 -46.31 33.56
N ARG A 175 20.77 -47.24 32.71
CA ARG A 175 20.04 -48.42 33.15
C ARG A 175 20.84 -49.02 34.30
N PRO A 176 20.22 -49.28 35.45
CA PRO A 176 20.91 -49.97 36.51
C PRO A 176 21.40 -51.32 35.93
N ARG A 177 22.69 -51.57 36.06
CA ARG A 177 23.26 -52.81 35.72
C ARG A 177 22.55 -53.86 36.62
N SER A 178 21.62 -54.59 36.05
CA SER A 178 21.09 -55.73 36.69
C SER A 178 22.22 -56.75 36.71
N GLU A 179 22.91 -56.85 37.84
CA GLU A 179 23.65 -58.05 38.18
C GLU A 179 22.60 -59.14 38.38
N GLY A 180 22.31 -59.84 37.34
CA GLY A 180 21.34 -60.90 37.39
C GLY A 180 21.77 -62.05 36.54
N SER A 181 22.24 -62.97 37.25
CA SER A 181 22.52 -64.33 36.80
C SER A 181 21.61 -64.84 35.70
N GLY A 182 22.24 -65.29 34.71
CA GLY A 182 21.90 -66.43 33.88
C GLY A 182 20.45 -66.70 33.52
N GLY A 183 20.18 -66.80 32.29
CA GLY A 183 19.16 -67.68 31.81
C GLY A 183 17.88 -67.09 31.21
N GLY A 184 17.79 -65.85 31.01
CA GLY A 184 16.58 -65.32 30.39
C GLY A 184 16.79 -64.46 29.14
N VAL A 185 18.00 -64.37 28.77
CA VAL A 185 18.41 -63.37 27.74
C VAL A 185 17.87 -63.69 26.36
N LEU A 186 17.68 -64.88 26.06
CA LEU A 186 17.23 -65.35 24.77
C LEU A 186 15.81 -64.89 24.43
N VAL A 187 14.97 -64.84 25.41
CA VAL A 187 13.58 -64.44 25.20
C VAL A 187 13.46 -62.96 24.88
N VAL A 188 14.31 -62.17 25.46
CA VAL A 188 14.27 -60.70 25.22
C VAL A 188 14.76 -60.37 23.84
N GLY A 189 15.71 -61.07 23.35
CA GLY A 189 16.20 -60.88 22.00
C GLY A 189 15.16 -61.19 20.94
N MET A 190 14.37 -62.16 21.15
CA MET A 190 13.33 -62.55 20.21
C MET A 190 12.15 -61.56 20.18
N GLY A 191 11.80 -61.04 21.29
CA GLY A 191 10.77 -60.00 21.35
C GLY A 191 11.18 -58.73 20.61
N SER A 192 12.42 -58.40 20.73
CA SER A 192 12.98 -57.26 20.02
C SER A 192 12.97 -57.44 18.50
N LEU A 193 13.29 -58.65 18.06
CA LEU A 193 13.27 -58.97 16.64
C LEU A 193 11.86 -58.92 16.03
N MET A 194 10.89 -59.39 16.75
CA MET A 194 9.51 -59.33 16.31
C MET A 194 9.02 -57.90 16.18
N THR A 195 9.41 -57.04 17.08
CA THR A 195 9.06 -55.61 17.02
C THR A 195 9.69 -54.92 15.82
N ALA A 196 10.89 -55.28 15.48
CA ALA A 196 11.55 -54.73 14.30
C ALA A 196 10.87 -55.17 13.00
N LEU A 197 10.42 -56.42 12.92
CA LEU A 197 9.69 -56.91 11.76
C LEU A 197 8.35 -56.20 11.57
N ALA A 198 7.67 -55.89 12.63
CA ALA A 198 6.40 -55.19 12.58
C ALA A 198 6.52 -53.77 11.95
N ARG A 199 7.67 -53.19 11.96
CA ARG A 199 7.91 -51.86 11.35
C ARG A 199 8.16 -51.89 9.87
N CYS A 200 8.39 -53.04 9.33
CA CYS A 200 8.69 -53.15 7.91
C CYS A 200 7.45 -53.24 7.02
N CYS A 201 6.30 -53.25 7.61
CA CYS A 201 5.05 -53.33 6.87
C CYS A 201 4.48 -51.95 6.51
#